data_21df97a8633b5d29be9b063a99a48ac8
#
_entry.id   21df97a8633b5d29be9b063a99a48ac8
#
_cell.length_a   1.000
_cell.length_b   1.000
_cell.length_c   1.000
_cell.angle_alpha   90.00
_cell.angle_beta   90.00
_cell.angle_gamma   90.00
#
_symmetry.space_group_name_H-M   'P 1'
#
loop_
_entity.id
_entity.type
_entity.pdbx_description
1 polymer ?
#
loop_
_entity_poly.entity_id
_entity_poly.type
_entity_poly.pdbx_seq_one_letter_code
_entity_poly.pdbx_strand_id
1 'polypeptide(L)'
;INSFLKIGLWVVLLIIVIQILGVPMASVITVLASAGLAIGLALQNSLSNVAGGFIILFSKPFKCGDYVKIGDSEGTVDAISILYTTLKTLENKMIFIPNGVVSQSNITADDKRRLELKFSISYNDDHNKAMAILREMLNDEPRVINEPDKPLVAVCEHGASAIILIMRVWIPTDAYWEIRYKFLKEAKERFDANGISIPFDQLDVHISK
;
A
#
# COMPACT_ATOMS: atom_id res chain seq x y z
N ILE A 1 30.03 -22.39 4.74
CA ILE A 1 29.90 -23.44 3.69
C ILE A 1 30.63 -24.71 4.12
N ASN A 2 31.90 -24.62 4.61
CA ASN A 2 32.66 -25.79 5.02
C ASN A 2 32.01 -26.61 6.15
N SER A 3 31.27 -25.97 7.09
CA SER A 3 30.65 -26.68 8.22
C SER A 3 29.45 -27.54 7.77
N PHE A 4 28.62 -27.05 6.86
CA PHE A 4 27.47 -27.82 6.31
C PHE A 4 27.94 -29.03 5.48
N LEU A 5 28.98 -28.83 4.66
CA LEU A 5 29.56 -29.92 3.88
C LEU A 5 30.18 -31.00 4.82
N LYS A 6 30.85 -30.60 5.91
CA LYS A 6 31.36 -31.53 6.90
C LYS A 6 30.25 -32.35 7.55
N ILE A 7 29.16 -31.69 7.98
CA ILE A 7 28.03 -32.39 8.59
C ILE A 7 27.43 -33.41 7.58
N GLY A 8 27.23 -33.01 6.34
CA GLY A 8 26.75 -33.95 5.28
C GLY A 8 27.69 -35.15 5.10
N LEU A 9 29.01 -34.94 5.04
CA LEU A 9 29.98 -36.02 4.92
C LEU A 9 29.95 -36.94 6.15
N TRP A 10 29.83 -36.42 7.35
CA TRP A 10 29.73 -37.24 8.56
C TRP A 10 28.44 -38.08 8.57
N VAL A 11 27.32 -37.54 8.11
CA VAL A 11 26.04 -38.29 7.97
C VAL A 11 26.21 -39.42 6.96
N VAL A 12 26.83 -39.18 5.79
CA VAL A 12 27.12 -40.23 4.79
C VAL A 12 28.04 -41.29 5.34
N LEU A 13 29.13 -40.90 6.03
CA LEU A 13 30.05 -41.84 6.63
C LEU A 13 29.36 -42.72 7.68
N LEU A 14 28.49 -42.11 8.52
CA LEU A 14 27.70 -42.83 9.53
C LEU A 14 26.81 -43.88 8.90
N ILE A 15 26.13 -43.55 7.77
CA ILE A 15 25.28 -44.48 7.03
C ILE A 15 26.10 -45.67 6.53
N ILE A 16 27.27 -45.41 5.96
CA ILE A 16 28.16 -46.48 5.45
C ILE A 16 28.60 -47.42 6.57
N VAL A 17 29.02 -46.86 7.74
CA VAL A 17 29.42 -47.66 8.92
C VAL A 17 28.27 -48.53 9.41
N ILE A 18 27.05 -47.97 9.51
CA ILE A 18 25.85 -48.70 9.94
C ILE A 18 25.54 -49.86 8.96
N GLN A 19 25.71 -49.63 7.67
CA GLN A 19 25.52 -50.67 6.63
C GLN A 19 26.51 -51.82 6.80
N ILE A 20 27.80 -51.50 7.06
CA ILE A 20 28.86 -52.54 7.29
C ILE A 20 28.55 -53.35 8.53
N LEU A 21 27.94 -52.75 9.56
CA LEU A 21 27.52 -53.42 10.79
C LEU A 21 26.30 -54.36 10.62
N GLY A 22 25.72 -54.45 9.41
CA GLY A 22 24.61 -55.36 9.09
C GLY A 22 23.23 -54.87 9.56
N VAL A 23 23.08 -53.61 9.89
CA VAL A 23 21.77 -53.06 10.26
C VAL A 23 20.88 -52.94 9.02
N PRO A 24 19.60 -53.37 9.08
CA PRO A 24 18.68 -53.24 7.96
C PRO A 24 18.55 -51.78 7.50
N MET A 25 18.99 -51.50 6.28
CA MET A 25 19.00 -50.12 5.74
C MET A 25 17.62 -49.50 5.64
N ALA A 26 16.54 -50.31 5.50
CA ALA A 26 15.17 -49.79 5.52
C ALA A 26 14.84 -49.03 6.79
N SER A 27 15.27 -49.51 7.94
CA SER A 27 15.07 -48.83 9.23
C SER A 27 15.83 -47.52 9.33
N VAL A 28 17.10 -47.49 8.85
CA VAL A 28 17.94 -46.33 8.83
C VAL A 28 17.34 -45.23 7.92
N ILE A 29 16.91 -45.60 6.73
CA ILE A 29 16.25 -44.71 5.78
C ILE A 29 14.96 -44.11 6.39
N THR A 30 14.15 -44.94 7.06
CA THR A 30 12.91 -44.50 7.68
C THR A 30 13.18 -43.45 8.77
N VAL A 31 14.16 -43.66 9.62
CA VAL A 31 14.54 -42.72 10.67
C VAL A 31 15.08 -41.40 10.07
N LEU A 32 15.95 -41.48 9.08
CA LEU A 32 16.51 -40.32 8.38
C LEU A 32 15.42 -39.52 7.64
N ALA A 33 14.50 -40.20 6.95
CA ALA A 33 13.38 -39.58 6.26
C ALA A 33 12.45 -38.87 7.27
N SER A 34 12.13 -39.49 8.40
CA SER A 34 11.30 -38.88 9.46
C SER A 34 11.97 -37.68 10.09
N ALA A 35 13.29 -37.76 10.37
CA ALA A 35 14.05 -36.64 10.88
C ALA A 35 14.16 -35.51 9.87
N GLY A 36 14.38 -35.82 8.59
CA GLY A 36 14.43 -34.83 7.50
C GLY A 36 13.10 -34.11 7.32
N LEU A 37 11.98 -34.87 7.40
CA LEU A 37 10.64 -34.28 7.34
C LEU A 37 10.39 -33.33 8.52
N ALA A 38 10.76 -33.76 9.74
CA ALA A 38 10.61 -32.94 10.94
C ALA A 38 11.40 -31.61 10.84
N ILE A 39 12.65 -31.71 10.37
CA ILE A 39 13.50 -30.51 10.14
C ILE A 39 12.90 -29.63 9.04
N GLY A 40 12.44 -30.24 7.93
CA GLY A 40 11.82 -29.51 6.83
C GLY A 40 10.59 -28.73 7.27
N LEU A 41 9.73 -29.35 8.07
CA LEU A 41 8.55 -28.70 8.65
C LEU A 41 8.93 -27.58 9.63
N ALA A 42 9.94 -27.81 10.46
CA ALA A 42 10.44 -26.79 11.38
C ALA A 42 11.02 -25.54 10.68
N LEU A 43 11.65 -25.74 9.52
CA LEU A 43 12.25 -24.68 8.71
C LEU A 43 11.34 -24.10 7.63
N GLN A 44 10.14 -24.62 7.46
CA GLN A 44 9.21 -24.27 6.37
C GLN A 44 9.00 -22.76 6.23
N ASN A 45 8.73 -22.09 7.34
CA ASN A 45 8.48 -20.63 7.32
C ASN A 45 9.74 -19.83 6.95
N SER A 46 10.90 -20.26 7.41
CA SER A 46 12.17 -19.60 7.06
C SER A 46 12.49 -19.76 5.58
N LEU A 47 12.28 -20.95 5.03
CA LEU A 47 12.45 -21.21 3.59
C LEU A 47 11.43 -20.40 2.75
N SER A 48 10.19 -20.32 3.20
CA SER A 48 9.15 -19.50 2.55
C SER A 48 9.57 -18.03 2.48
N ASN A 49 10.16 -17.49 3.56
CA ASN A 49 10.64 -16.11 3.57
C ASN A 49 11.81 -15.90 2.60
N VAL A 50 12.75 -16.82 2.53
CA VAL A 50 13.87 -16.75 1.57
C VAL A 50 13.33 -16.81 0.12
N ALA A 51 12.42 -17.75 -0.16
CA ALA A 51 11.81 -17.89 -1.49
C ALA A 51 11.01 -16.63 -1.86
N GLY A 52 10.21 -16.10 -0.93
CA GLY A 52 9.47 -14.85 -1.11
C GLY A 52 10.40 -13.67 -1.38
N GLY A 53 11.48 -13.54 -0.62
CA GLY A 53 12.49 -12.50 -0.83
C GLY A 53 13.17 -12.60 -2.20
N PHE A 54 13.50 -13.81 -2.64
CA PHE A 54 14.05 -14.05 -3.97
C PHE A 54 13.06 -13.61 -5.07
N ILE A 55 11.78 -13.99 -4.95
CA ILE A 55 10.73 -13.60 -5.90
C ILE A 55 10.62 -12.08 -5.97
N ILE A 56 10.55 -11.38 -4.82
CA ILE A 56 10.41 -9.93 -4.76
C ILE A 56 11.62 -9.23 -5.41
N LEU A 57 12.83 -9.66 -5.08
CA LEU A 57 14.07 -9.06 -5.61
C LEU A 57 14.25 -9.32 -7.11
N PHE A 58 13.75 -10.45 -7.62
CA PHE A 58 13.89 -10.82 -9.03
C PHE A 58 12.77 -10.21 -9.88
N SER A 59 11.51 -10.36 -9.49
CA SER A 59 10.35 -9.85 -10.24
C SER A 59 10.10 -8.36 -10.05
N LYS A 60 10.60 -7.80 -8.93
CA LYS A 60 10.51 -6.37 -8.58
C LYS A 60 9.10 -5.80 -8.73
N PRO A 61 8.08 -6.39 -8.09
CA PRO A 61 6.72 -5.87 -8.15
C PRO A 61 6.61 -4.46 -7.55
N PHE A 62 7.54 -4.10 -6.69
CA PHE A 62 7.75 -2.75 -6.12
C PHE A 62 9.23 -2.56 -5.82
N LYS A 63 9.65 -1.33 -5.53
CA LYS A 63 11.03 -0.93 -5.27
C LYS A 63 11.14 -0.16 -3.95
N CYS A 64 12.37 -0.01 -3.42
CA CYS A 64 12.62 0.93 -2.33
C CYS A 64 12.24 2.35 -2.77
N GLY A 65 11.50 3.05 -1.92
CA GLY A 65 10.93 4.37 -2.19
C GLY A 65 9.46 4.35 -2.63
N ASP A 66 8.94 3.23 -3.14
CA ASP A 66 7.53 3.12 -3.52
C ASP A 66 6.63 3.14 -2.27
N TYR A 67 5.49 3.81 -2.38
CA TYR A 67 4.44 3.71 -1.37
C TYR A 67 3.58 2.51 -1.70
N VAL A 68 3.50 1.55 -0.77
CA VAL A 68 2.81 0.28 -0.98
C VAL A 68 1.84 -0.02 0.16
N LYS A 69 0.79 -0.77 -0.19
CA LYS A 69 -0.08 -1.43 0.79
C LYS A 69 0.07 -2.93 0.62
N ILE A 70 0.44 -3.61 1.70
CA ILE A 70 0.64 -5.06 1.78
C ILE A 70 -0.27 -5.60 2.88
N GLY A 71 -1.39 -6.22 2.49
CA GLY A 71 -2.45 -6.58 3.41
C GLY A 71 -2.99 -5.35 4.15
N ASP A 72 -2.89 -5.36 5.49
CA ASP A 72 -3.35 -4.24 6.34
C ASP A 72 -2.25 -3.19 6.62
N SER A 73 -1.01 -3.46 6.20
CA SER A 73 0.13 -2.57 6.42
C SER A 73 0.35 -1.67 5.21
N GLU A 74 0.51 -0.36 5.45
CA GLU A 74 0.81 0.61 4.39
C GLU A 74 1.97 1.52 4.79
N GLY A 75 2.77 1.90 3.81
CA GLY A 75 3.92 2.79 4.01
C GLY A 75 4.86 2.80 2.82
N THR A 76 5.91 3.60 2.94
CA THR A 76 7.00 3.64 1.94
C THR A 76 7.96 2.48 2.18
N VAL A 77 8.34 1.77 1.14
CA VAL A 77 9.34 0.70 1.21
C VAL A 77 10.70 1.30 1.53
N ASP A 78 11.19 1.03 2.74
CA ASP A 78 12.49 1.50 3.20
C ASP A 78 13.62 0.57 2.75
N ALA A 79 13.44 -0.75 2.94
CA ALA A 79 14.42 -1.75 2.55
C ALA A 79 13.76 -3.09 2.20
N ILE A 80 14.40 -3.82 1.28
CA ILE A 80 14.04 -5.20 0.92
C ILE A 80 15.27 -6.08 1.21
N SER A 81 15.16 -6.96 2.21
CA SER A 81 16.18 -7.95 2.53
C SER A 81 15.74 -9.34 2.08
N ILE A 82 16.58 -10.36 2.28
CA ILE A 82 16.24 -11.74 1.89
C ILE A 82 15.02 -12.27 2.67
N LEU A 83 14.89 -11.90 3.96
CA LEU A 83 13.85 -12.46 4.84
C LEU A 83 12.67 -11.52 5.07
N TYR A 84 12.89 -10.21 5.00
CA TYR A 84 11.92 -9.18 5.37
C TYR A 84 11.89 -8.04 4.37
N THR A 85 10.71 -7.51 4.14
CA THR A 85 10.48 -6.19 3.55
C THR A 85 10.15 -5.22 4.68
N THR A 86 10.82 -4.07 4.71
CA THR A 86 10.63 -3.04 5.74
C THR A 86 9.85 -1.88 5.15
N LEU A 87 8.73 -1.51 5.78
CA LEU A 87 7.94 -0.33 5.44
C LEU A 87 8.13 0.75 6.49
N LYS A 88 8.18 1.99 6.06
CA LYS A 88 8.15 3.19 6.89
C LYS A 88 6.79 3.85 6.75
N THR A 89 6.04 3.94 7.85
CA THR A 89 4.71 4.59 7.86
C THR A 89 4.82 6.12 7.87
N LEU A 90 3.71 6.81 7.58
CA LEU A 90 3.63 8.27 7.71
C LEU A 90 3.91 8.78 9.13
N GLU A 91 3.66 7.95 10.15
CA GLU A 91 3.98 8.24 11.55
C GLU A 91 5.44 7.95 11.92
N ASN A 92 6.30 7.67 10.91
CA ASN A 92 7.71 7.31 11.08
C ASN A 92 7.93 5.98 11.84
N LYS A 93 6.96 5.06 11.83
CA LYS A 93 7.10 3.70 12.38
C LYS A 93 7.68 2.77 11.33
N MET A 94 8.53 1.84 11.76
CA MET A 94 9.09 0.79 10.91
C MET A 94 8.28 -0.50 11.09
N ILE A 95 7.77 -1.04 9.99
CA ILE A 95 7.04 -2.31 9.96
C ILE A 95 7.90 -3.33 9.21
N PHE A 96 8.22 -4.44 9.86
CA PHE A 96 8.98 -5.54 9.28
C PHE A 96 8.01 -6.65 8.89
N ILE A 97 7.87 -6.91 7.60
CA ILE A 97 6.95 -7.93 7.07
C ILE A 97 7.78 -9.08 6.52
N PRO A 98 7.58 -10.32 7.00
CA PRO A 98 8.27 -11.49 6.45
C PRO A 98 7.96 -11.65 4.94
N ASN A 99 8.96 -11.89 4.12
CA ASN A 99 8.79 -11.95 2.66
C ASN A 99 7.88 -13.08 2.18
N GLY A 100 7.78 -14.16 2.93
CA GLY A 100 6.80 -15.22 2.67
C GLY A 100 5.36 -14.73 2.76
N VAL A 101 5.07 -13.79 3.68
CA VAL A 101 3.77 -13.13 3.80
C VAL A 101 3.58 -12.13 2.66
N VAL A 102 4.61 -11.31 2.39
CA VAL A 102 4.56 -10.31 1.31
C VAL A 102 4.24 -10.97 -0.03
N SER A 103 4.94 -12.06 -0.38
CA SER A 103 4.77 -12.76 -1.67
C SER A 103 3.40 -13.43 -1.85
N GLN A 104 2.66 -13.64 -0.77
CA GLN A 104 1.31 -14.24 -0.76
C GLN A 104 0.21 -13.20 -0.55
N SER A 105 0.55 -11.96 -0.28
CA SER A 105 -0.40 -10.88 -0.04
C SER A 105 -0.76 -10.14 -1.33
N ASN A 106 -1.94 -9.51 -1.34
CA ASN A 106 -2.26 -8.51 -2.33
C ASN A 106 -1.39 -7.27 -2.08
N ILE A 107 -0.64 -6.86 -3.10
CA ILE A 107 0.23 -5.70 -3.05
C ILE A 107 -0.33 -4.66 -3.99
N THR A 108 -0.59 -3.46 -3.46
CA THR A 108 -0.88 -2.28 -4.27
C THR A 108 0.34 -1.36 -4.19
N ALA A 109 0.95 -1.09 -5.33
CA ALA A 109 2.08 -0.17 -5.47
C ALA A 109 1.71 0.86 -6.52
N ASP A 110 1.57 2.11 -6.10
CA ASP A 110 1.12 3.21 -6.95
C ASP A 110 2.17 4.32 -6.96
N ASP A 111 2.66 4.69 -8.13
CA ASP A 111 3.49 5.87 -8.37
C ASP A 111 2.66 7.15 -8.43
N LYS A 112 1.37 7.02 -8.72
CA LYS A 112 0.37 8.10 -8.75
C LYS A 112 -0.89 7.68 -8.02
N ARG A 113 -1.51 8.63 -7.34
CA ARG A 113 -2.67 8.40 -6.51
C ARG A 113 -3.81 9.33 -6.92
N ARG A 114 -5.03 8.80 -6.93
CA ARG A 114 -6.22 9.61 -7.19
C ARG A 114 -6.61 10.36 -5.92
N LEU A 115 -6.55 11.68 -5.99
CA LEU A 115 -7.09 12.58 -4.98
C LEU A 115 -8.53 12.89 -5.33
N GLU A 116 -9.42 12.70 -4.37
CA GLU A 116 -10.83 13.06 -4.46
C GLU A 116 -11.19 13.98 -3.31
N LEU A 117 -11.68 15.17 -3.65
CA LEU A 117 -12.14 16.17 -2.69
C LEU A 117 -13.57 16.55 -3.00
N LYS A 118 -14.36 16.75 -1.93
CA LYS A 118 -15.73 17.25 -2.02
C LYS A 118 -15.78 18.64 -1.42
N PHE A 119 -16.49 19.55 -2.12
CA PHE A 119 -16.69 20.92 -1.71
C PHE A 119 -18.19 21.23 -1.69
N SER A 120 -18.67 21.76 -0.59
CA SER A 120 -20.07 22.14 -0.43
C SER A 120 -20.22 23.62 -0.78
N ILE A 121 -21.23 23.97 -1.58
CA ILE A 121 -21.60 25.35 -1.89
C ILE A 121 -23.09 25.55 -1.62
N SER A 122 -23.50 26.81 -1.37
CA SER A 122 -24.89 27.15 -1.17
C SER A 122 -25.73 26.89 -2.43
N TYR A 123 -27.00 26.50 -2.26
CA TYR A 123 -27.96 26.42 -3.35
C TYR A 123 -28.20 27.76 -4.07
N ASN A 124 -27.90 28.88 -3.39
CA ASN A 124 -28.05 30.23 -3.95
C ASN A 124 -26.82 30.66 -4.80
N ASP A 125 -25.73 29.91 -4.76
CA ASP A 125 -24.50 30.23 -5.49
C ASP A 125 -24.49 29.62 -6.88
N ASP A 126 -23.76 30.24 -7.79
CA ASP A 126 -23.53 29.72 -9.14
C ASP A 126 -22.53 28.55 -9.11
N HIS A 127 -23.05 27.33 -9.23
CA HIS A 127 -22.26 26.13 -9.27
C HIS A 127 -21.29 26.07 -10.48
N ASN A 128 -21.63 26.72 -11.60
CA ASN A 128 -20.72 26.78 -12.76
C ASN A 128 -19.51 27.65 -12.47
N LYS A 129 -19.74 28.79 -11.79
CA LYS A 129 -18.65 29.66 -11.32
C LYS A 129 -17.76 28.93 -10.32
N ALA A 130 -18.34 28.21 -9.35
CA ALA A 130 -17.56 27.41 -8.40
C ALA A 130 -16.76 26.31 -9.08
N MET A 131 -17.33 25.58 -10.04
CA MET A 131 -16.61 24.58 -10.82
C MET A 131 -15.49 25.18 -11.68
N ALA A 132 -15.65 26.40 -12.22
CA ALA A 132 -14.61 27.10 -12.96
C ALA A 132 -13.40 27.41 -12.06
N ILE A 133 -13.65 27.93 -10.84
CA ILE A 133 -12.62 28.18 -9.83
C ILE A 133 -11.82 26.90 -9.50
N LEU A 134 -12.52 25.78 -9.30
CA LEU A 134 -11.83 24.50 -9.01
C LEU A 134 -11.01 24.00 -10.21
N ARG A 135 -11.48 24.25 -11.46
CA ARG A 135 -10.69 23.90 -12.67
C ARG A 135 -9.44 24.79 -12.81
N GLU A 136 -9.53 26.07 -12.48
CA GLU A 136 -8.37 26.96 -12.45
C GLU A 136 -7.33 26.47 -11.45
N MET A 137 -7.75 26.07 -10.24
CA MET A 137 -6.85 25.51 -9.23
C MET A 137 -6.12 24.27 -9.73
N LEU A 138 -6.80 23.41 -10.49
CA LEU A 138 -6.17 22.22 -11.09
C LEU A 138 -5.16 22.60 -12.16
N ASN A 139 -5.43 23.64 -12.96
CA ASN A 139 -4.50 24.12 -13.98
C ASN A 139 -3.26 24.82 -13.40
N ASP A 140 -3.42 25.45 -12.23
CA ASP A 140 -2.32 26.15 -11.53
C ASP A 140 -1.37 25.18 -10.80
N GLU A 141 -1.75 23.92 -10.61
CA GLU A 141 -0.91 22.92 -9.94
C GLU A 141 -0.14 22.06 -10.99
N PRO A 142 1.19 22.26 -11.14
CA PRO A 142 1.95 21.58 -12.18
C PRO A 142 2.11 20.07 -11.97
N ARG A 143 1.84 19.57 -10.75
CA ARG A 143 1.94 18.15 -10.41
C ARG A 143 0.65 17.37 -10.72
N VAL A 144 -0.35 18.03 -11.30
CA VAL A 144 -1.57 17.37 -11.78
C VAL A 144 -1.24 16.49 -12.98
N ILE A 145 -1.65 15.22 -12.90
CA ILE A 145 -1.40 14.21 -13.93
C ILE A 145 -2.72 13.96 -14.68
N ASN A 146 -2.66 13.97 -16.02
CA ASN A 146 -3.83 13.77 -16.88
C ASN A 146 -4.08 12.30 -17.25
N GLU A 147 -3.30 11.38 -16.70
CA GLU A 147 -3.39 9.94 -16.93
C GLU A 147 -3.53 9.18 -15.60
N PRO A 148 -4.33 8.09 -15.54
CA PRO A 148 -5.09 7.47 -16.63
C PRO A 148 -6.33 8.26 -17.07
N ASP A 149 -6.86 9.16 -16.24
CA ASP A 149 -8.04 9.98 -16.52
C ASP A 149 -7.72 11.46 -16.36
N LYS A 150 -8.39 12.30 -17.17
CA LYS A 150 -8.30 13.75 -17.01
C LYS A 150 -8.93 14.21 -15.68
N PRO A 151 -8.45 15.32 -15.11
CA PRO A 151 -9.09 15.93 -13.95
C PRO A 151 -10.57 16.17 -14.17
N LEU A 152 -11.39 15.81 -13.17
CA LEU A 152 -12.85 15.96 -13.19
C LEU A 152 -13.28 16.96 -12.13
N VAL A 153 -14.11 17.92 -12.52
CA VAL A 153 -14.87 18.78 -11.61
C VAL A 153 -16.34 18.74 -12.04
N ALA A 154 -17.21 18.25 -11.15
CA ALA A 154 -18.63 18.07 -11.43
C ALA A 154 -19.48 18.26 -10.17
N VAL A 155 -20.77 18.46 -10.34
CA VAL A 155 -21.76 18.29 -9.26
C VAL A 155 -21.92 16.79 -9.03
N CYS A 156 -21.72 16.31 -7.81
CA CYS A 156 -21.90 14.90 -7.49
C CYS A 156 -23.14 14.60 -6.65
N GLU A 157 -23.69 15.60 -5.97
CA GLU A 157 -24.84 15.39 -5.10
C GLU A 157 -25.56 16.71 -4.81
N HIS A 158 -26.88 16.63 -4.66
CA HIS A 158 -27.73 17.68 -4.09
C HIS A 158 -28.05 17.26 -2.65
N GLY A 159 -27.26 17.79 -1.70
CA GLY A 159 -27.39 17.49 -0.27
C GLY A 159 -28.51 18.28 0.40
N ALA A 160 -28.81 17.97 1.68
CA ALA A 160 -29.90 18.62 2.42
C ALA A 160 -29.73 20.16 2.55
N SER A 161 -28.48 20.63 2.65
CA SER A 161 -28.18 22.06 2.87
C SER A 161 -27.18 22.64 1.87
N ALA A 162 -26.70 21.85 0.92
CA ALA A 162 -25.64 22.25 0.00
C ALA A 162 -25.67 21.48 -1.31
N ILE A 163 -25.15 22.11 -2.37
CA ILE A 163 -24.73 21.40 -3.60
C ILE A 163 -23.30 20.89 -3.35
N ILE A 164 -23.08 19.61 -3.56
CA ILE A 164 -21.77 18.98 -3.37
C ILE A 164 -21.06 18.88 -4.71
N LEU A 165 -19.92 19.56 -4.82
CA LEU A 165 -19.03 19.45 -5.97
C LEU A 165 -17.94 18.43 -5.66
N ILE A 166 -17.59 17.61 -6.64
CA ILE A 166 -16.46 16.70 -6.58
C ILE A 166 -15.34 17.23 -7.47
N MET A 167 -14.13 17.22 -6.93
CA MET A 167 -12.89 17.41 -7.66
C MET A 167 -12.07 16.14 -7.57
N ARG A 168 -11.75 15.57 -8.72
CA ARG A 168 -11.02 14.30 -8.83
C ARG A 168 -9.83 14.49 -9.75
N VAL A 169 -8.64 14.09 -9.28
CA VAL A 169 -7.38 14.34 -9.99
C VAL A 169 -6.35 13.27 -9.64
N TRP A 170 -5.47 12.95 -10.59
CA TRP A 170 -4.31 12.11 -10.36
C TRP A 170 -3.10 12.98 -10.03
N ILE A 171 -2.36 12.60 -8.99
CA ILE A 171 -1.18 13.30 -8.48
C ILE A 171 -0.11 12.29 -8.07
N PRO A 172 1.18 12.68 -8.00
CA PRO A 172 2.23 11.83 -7.45
C PRO A 172 1.92 11.42 -6.02
N THR A 173 2.18 10.15 -5.68
CA THR A 173 1.85 9.58 -4.37
C THR A 173 2.57 10.28 -3.23
N ASP A 174 3.82 10.70 -3.42
CA ASP A 174 4.64 11.44 -2.46
C ASP A 174 4.10 12.84 -2.15
N ALA A 175 3.46 13.49 -3.13
CA ALA A 175 2.87 14.81 -2.99
C ALA A 175 1.41 14.81 -2.49
N TYR A 176 0.81 13.64 -2.24
CA TYR A 176 -0.62 13.49 -1.96
C TYR A 176 -1.11 14.37 -0.82
N TRP A 177 -0.46 14.34 0.33
CA TRP A 177 -0.91 15.09 1.50
C TRP A 177 -0.71 16.58 1.37
N GLU A 178 0.41 16.99 0.78
CA GLU A 178 0.72 18.40 0.52
C GLU A 178 -0.32 19.03 -0.40
N ILE A 179 -0.58 18.40 -1.56
CA ILE A 179 -1.55 18.89 -2.55
C ILE A 179 -2.97 18.86 -1.97
N ARG A 180 -3.32 17.82 -1.21
CA ARG A 180 -4.62 17.73 -0.55
C ARG A 180 -4.90 18.93 0.36
N TYR A 181 -3.96 19.25 1.24
CA TYR A 181 -4.13 20.37 2.16
C TYR A 181 -4.07 21.72 1.45
N LYS A 182 -3.22 21.86 0.45
CA LYS A 182 -3.15 23.05 -0.41
C LYS A 182 -4.52 23.29 -1.06
N PHE A 183 -5.11 22.30 -1.71
CA PHE A 183 -6.39 22.47 -2.38
C PHE A 183 -7.54 22.77 -1.44
N LEU A 184 -7.58 22.16 -0.26
CA LEU A 184 -8.62 22.49 0.74
C LEU A 184 -8.53 23.94 1.21
N LYS A 185 -7.33 24.45 1.46
CA LYS A 185 -7.09 25.84 1.85
C LYS A 185 -7.44 26.79 0.70
N GLU A 186 -6.87 26.56 -0.47
CA GLU A 186 -6.99 27.42 -1.63
C GLU A 186 -8.44 27.51 -2.14
N ALA A 187 -9.19 26.41 -2.10
CA ALA A 187 -10.61 26.41 -2.46
C ALA A 187 -11.39 27.37 -1.58
N LYS A 188 -11.17 27.35 -0.26
CA LYS A 188 -11.84 28.28 0.66
C LYS A 188 -11.51 29.73 0.35
N GLU A 189 -10.22 30.04 0.13
CA GLU A 189 -9.76 31.39 -0.17
C GLU A 189 -10.33 31.92 -1.49
N ARG A 190 -10.32 31.08 -2.56
CA ARG A 190 -10.85 31.45 -3.87
C ARG A 190 -12.38 31.55 -3.87
N PHE A 191 -13.09 30.69 -3.13
CA PHE A 191 -14.52 30.77 -2.98
C PHE A 191 -14.93 32.07 -2.30
N ASP A 192 -14.31 32.41 -1.17
CA ASP A 192 -14.59 33.65 -0.45
C ASP A 192 -14.32 34.89 -1.33
N ALA A 193 -13.19 34.93 -2.04
CA ALA A 193 -12.84 36.03 -2.94
C ALA A 193 -13.83 36.21 -4.11
N ASN A 194 -14.57 35.16 -4.46
CA ASN A 194 -15.52 35.16 -5.57
C ASN A 194 -16.96 35.17 -5.13
N GLY A 195 -17.25 35.29 -3.83
CA GLY A 195 -18.59 35.33 -3.29
C GLY A 195 -19.34 33.99 -3.33
N ILE A 196 -18.60 32.88 -3.37
CA ILE A 196 -19.17 31.53 -3.20
C ILE A 196 -19.11 31.18 -1.72
N SER A 197 -20.26 30.80 -1.15
CA SER A 197 -20.39 30.50 0.27
C SER A 197 -20.39 28.99 0.52
N ILE A 198 -19.67 28.58 1.57
CA ILE A 198 -19.78 27.22 2.12
C ILE A 198 -20.87 27.29 3.20
N PRO A 199 -22.04 26.69 2.96
CA PRO A 199 -23.18 26.86 3.87
C PRO A 199 -22.98 26.10 5.16
N PHE A 200 -23.54 26.62 6.24
CA PHE A 200 -23.82 25.85 7.44
C PHE A 200 -25.06 24.97 7.21
N ASP A 201 -25.30 24.03 8.10
CA ASP A 201 -26.51 23.24 8.07
C ASP A 201 -27.75 24.15 8.15
N GLN A 202 -28.70 23.95 7.24
CA GLN A 202 -29.92 24.72 7.16
C GLN A 202 -31.05 23.96 7.83
N LEU A 203 -31.88 24.66 8.62
CA LEU A 203 -33.06 24.12 9.26
C LEU A 203 -34.26 25.00 8.97
N ASP A 204 -35.25 24.48 8.30
CA ASP A 204 -36.57 25.11 8.12
C ASP A 204 -37.45 24.82 9.33
N VAL A 205 -37.83 25.87 10.08
CA VAL A 205 -38.70 25.77 11.25
C VAL A 205 -40.07 26.34 10.94
N HIS A 206 -41.08 25.46 10.87
CA HIS A 206 -42.47 25.86 10.76
C HIS A 206 -43.10 25.96 12.17
N ILE A 207 -43.39 27.16 12.62
CA ILE A 207 -44.10 27.39 13.88
C ILE A 207 -45.59 27.49 13.58
N SER A 208 -46.39 26.49 13.94
CA SER A 208 -47.84 26.57 13.94
C SER A 208 -48.33 27.28 15.20
N LYS A 209 -49.17 28.33 15.04
CA LYS A 209 -49.85 29.00 16.16
C LYS A 209 -51.04 28.19 16.61
#